data_05a6896db0c3577d28c647a33443f65b
#
_entry.id   05a6896db0c3577d28c647a33443f65b
#
_cell.length_a   1.000
_cell.length_b   1.000
_cell.length_c   1.000
_cell.angle_alpha   90.00
_cell.angle_beta   90.00
_cell.angle_gamma   90.00
#
_symmetry.space_group_name_H-M   'P 1'
#
loop_
_entity.id
_entity.type
_entity.pdbx_description
1 polymer ?
#
loop_
_entity_poly.entity_id
_entity_poly.type
_entity_poly.pdbx_seq_one_letter_code
_entity_poly.pdbx_strand_id
1 'polypeptide(L)'
;MLKKEGKLSDEELINLLEKGQSSVKLLSSTIEIFRNFYKSAENVSEFEVQTSIKNLITLMHTELSRANVSVKFSGFNEQKVRQIENIIQQILLILIHNAKDSLVESYKDEPLKRIIEIKFRSFEDKCYIGVYDNGNGVSEQMSEKIFTWLNTTKKQGNGIGLYFAKKLAQEKLNGDVRLVNNAKPTVFELSFDINLKD
;
A
#
# COMPACT_ATOMS: atom_id res chain seq x y z
N MET A 1 22.95 19.60 46.44
CA MET A 1 22.58 18.72 45.33
C MET A 1 21.19 19.08 44.91
N LEU A 2 21.00 19.90 43.92
CA LEU A 2 19.74 20.53 43.56
C LEU A 2 19.07 19.74 42.40
N LYS A 3 17.90 19.17 42.65
CA LYS A 3 16.98 18.71 41.60
C LYS A 3 16.59 19.92 40.76
N LYS A 4 17.00 19.98 39.54
CA LYS A 4 16.32 20.83 38.52
C LYS A 4 15.03 20.15 38.12
N GLU A 5 13.93 20.61 38.67
CA GLU A 5 12.59 20.37 38.15
C GLU A 5 12.48 21.20 36.85
N GLY A 6 12.86 20.60 35.75
CA GLY A 6 12.54 21.15 34.43
C GLY A 6 11.06 20.89 34.17
N LYS A 7 10.21 21.87 34.40
CA LYS A 7 8.84 21.85 33.88
C LYS A 7 8.95 21.93 32.35
N LEU A 8 8.46 20.88 31.68
CA LEU A 8 8.23 20.92 30.23
C LEU A 8 7.29 22.08 29.94
N SER A 9 7.58 22.85 28.90
CA SER A 9 6.65 23.85 28.40
C SER A 9 5.41 23.15 27.82
N ASP A 10 4.29 23.83 27.75
CA ASP A 10 3.08 23.28 27.16
C ASP A 10 3.30 22.83 25.70
N GLU A 11 4.15 23.54 24.98
CA GLU A 11 4.55 23.20 23.61
C GLU A 11 5.38 21.90 23.54
N GLU A 12 6.31 21.70 24.47
CA GLU A 12 7.09 20.46 24.58
C GLU A 12 6.22 19.28 24.99
N LEU A 13 5.21 19.51 25.85
CA LEU A 13 4.26 18.50 26.27
C LEU A 13 3.38 18.08 25.10
N ILE A 14 2.83 19.04 24.33
CA ILE A 14 2.04 18.77 23.11
C ILE A 14 2.86 17.96 22.12
N ASN A 15 4.10 18.36 21.84
CA ASN A 15 4.97 17.66 20.91
C ASN A 15 5.29 16.23 21.35
N LEU A 16 5.45 16.00 22.67
CA LEU A 16 5.64 14.66 23.25
C LEU A 16 4.36 13.81 23.12
N LEU A 17 3.18 14.39 23.34
CA LEU A 17 1.90 13.72 23.18
C LEU A 17 1.64 13.33 21.72
N GLU A 18 1.92 14.23 20.77
CA GLU A 18 1.80 13.94 19.33
C GLU A 18 2.75 12.83 18.88
N LYS A 19 4.00 12.84 19.35
CA LYS A 19 4.97 11.75 19.10
C LYS A 19 4.51 10.44 19.71
N GLY A 20 3.97 10.47 20.94
CA GLY A 20 3.41 9.31 21.61
C GLY A 20 2.23 8.71 20.84
N GLN A 21 1.28 9.55 20.44
CA GLN A 21 0.12 9.13 19.63
C GLN A 21 0.56 8.54 18.28
N SER A 22 1.53 9.17 17.62
CA SER A 22 2.09 8.67 16.36
C SER A 22 2.75 7.30 16.52
N SER A 23 3.48 7.10 17.64
CA SER A 23 4.11 5.80 17.96
C SER A 23 3.10 4.71 18.26
N VAL A 24 2.03 5.02 19.01
CA VAL A 24 0.93 4.09 19.29
C VAL A 24 0.20 3.71 18.00
N LYS A 25 -0.09 4.68 17.15
CA LYS A 25 -0.72 4.45 15.84
C LYS A 25 0.16 3.57 14.95
N LEU A 26 1.46 3.80 14.97
CA LEU A 26 2.47 2.99 14.31
C LEU A 26 2.44 1.53 14.77
N LEU A 27 2.51 1.31 16.08
CA LEU A 27 2.45 -0.02 16.67
C LEU A 27 1.14 -0.73 16.34
N SER A 28 0.00 -0.04 16.46
CA SER A 28 -1.31 -0.60 16.14
C SER A 28 -1.41 -1.04 14.68
N SER A 29 -0.97 -0.19 13.73
CA SER A 29 -0.98 -0.55 12.31
C SER A 29 -0.01 -1.70 11.99
N THR A 30 1.13 -1.74 12.65
CA THR A 30 2.11 -2.85 12.50
C THR A 30 1.50 -4.16 13.01
N ILE A 31 0.87 -4.15 14.18
CA ILE A 31 0.19 -5.32 14.76
C ILE A 31 -0.96 -5.78 13.85
N GLU A 32 -1.71 -4.85 13.26
CA GLU A 32 -2.81 -5.17 12.35
C GLU A 32 -2.31 -5.82 11.06
N ILE A 33 -1.22 -5.30 10.48
CA ILE A 33 -0.54 -5.91 9.33
C ILE A 33 -0.07 -7.32 9.70
N PHE A 34 0.61 -7.50 10.84
CA PHE A 34 1.03 -8.82 11.34
C PHE A 34 -0.15 -9.75 11.57
N ARG A 35 -1.19 -9.28 12.25
CA ARG A 35 -2.39 -10.08 12.51
C ARG A 35 -3.04 -10.57 11.21
N ASN A 36 -3.11 -9.69 10.20
CA ASN A 36 -3.68 -10.05 8.91
C ASN A 36 -2.75 -10.98 8.12
N PHE A 37 -1.43 -10.80 8.24
CA PHE A 37 -0.43 -11.70 7.66
C PHE A 37 -0.56 -13.14 8.20
N TYR A 38 -0.75 -13.31 9.52
CA TYR A 38 -0.83 -14.63 10.14
C TYR A 38 -2.24 -15.22 10.26
N LYS A 39 -3.30 -14.41 10.17
CA LYS A 39 -4.70 -14.85 10.32
C LYS A 39 -5.43 -15.09 9.01
N SER A 40 -4.88 -14.70 7.88
CA SER A 40 -5.55 -14.94 6.60
C SER A 40 -5.64 -16.44 6.36
N ALA A 41 -6.86 -16.94 6.28
CA ALA A 41 -7.08 -18.28 5.78
C ALA A 41 -6.41 -18.36 4.39
N GLU A 42 -5.36 -19.14 4.27
CA GLU A 42 -4.59 -19.33 3.04
C GLU A 42 -5.33 -20.27 2.09
N ASN A 43 -6.63 -20.01 1.91
CA ASN A 43 -7.44 -20.84 1.04
C ASN A 43 -7.21 -20.42 -0.41
N VAL A 44 -6.58 -21.30 -1.16
CA VAL A 44 -6.52 -21.20 -2.61
C VAL A 44 -7.92 -21.40 -3.17
N SER A 45 -8.42 -20.44 -3.92
CA SER A 45 -9.74 -20.47 -4.55
C SER A 45 -9.69 -19.97 -5.97
N GLU A 46 -10.68 -20.33 -6.77
CA GLU A 46 -10.88 -19.76 -8.09
C GLU A 46 -11.74 -18.50 -7.98
N PHE A 47 -11.29 -17.40 -8.54
CA PHE A 47 -12.01 -16.14 -8.55
C PHE A 47 -11.64 -15.29 -9.76
N GLU A 48 -12.48 -14.31 -10.06
CA GLU A 48 -12.25 -13.31 -11.12
C GLU A 48 -11.51 -12.11 -10.56
N VAL A 49 -10.34 -11.80 -11.12
CA VAL A 49 -9.44 -10.73 -10.62
C VAL A 49 -10.12 -9.37 -10.63
N GLN A 50 -10.85 -9.04 -11.69
CA GLN A 50 -11.55 -7.76 -11.82
C GLN A 50 -12.59 -7.56 -10.72
N THR A 51 -13.38 -8.58 -10.43
CA THR A 51 -14.41 -8.56 -9.38
C THR A 51 -13.77 -8.38 -8.01
N SER A 52 -12.70 -9.12 -7.73
CA SER A 52 -11.94 -8.99 -6.47
C SER A 52 -11.42 -7.58 -6.24
N ILE A 53 -10.81 -6.96 -7.27
CA ILE A 53 -10.30 -5.59 -7.18
C ILE A 53 -11.44 -4.57 -7.00
N LYS A 54 -12.56 -4.71 -7.72
CA LYS A 54 -13.72 -3.83 -7.56
C LYS A 54 -14.30 -3.90 -6.14
N ASN A 55 -14.38 -5.10 -5.56
CA ASN A 55 -14.82 -5.29 -4.18
C ASN A 55 -13.89 -4.56 -3.19
N LEU A 56 -12.57 -4.68 -3.37
CA LEU A 56 -11.60 -3.94 -2.56
C LEU A 56 -11.80 -2.42 -2.65
N ILE A 57 -11.94 -1.87 -3.87
CA ILE A 57 -12.17 -0.43 -4.05
C ILE A 57 -13.50 0.01 -3.43
N THR A 58 -14.53 -0.82 -3.48
CA THR A 58 -15.80 -0.55 -2.80
C THR A 58 -15.62 -0.46 -1.29
N LEU A 59 -14.84 -1.34 -0.68
CA LEU A 59 -14.51 -1.27 0.75
C LEU A 59 -13.71 0.00 1.09
N MET A 60 -12.83 0.44 0.21
CA MET A 60 -12.02 1.66 0.38
C MET A 60 -12.77 2.95 0.01
N HIS A 61 -13.99 2.87 -0.50
CA HIS A 61 -14.72 4.02 -1.06
C HIS A 61 -14.79 5.22 -0.12
N THR A 62 -15.14 5.01 1.15
CA THR A 62 -15.24 6.10 2.14
C THR A 62 -13.91 6.81 2.36
N GLU A 63 -12.82 6.06 2.43
CA GLU A 63 -11.48 6.62 2.63
C GLU A 63 -11.00 7.39 1.40
N LEU A 64 -11.15 6.81 0.21
CA LEU A 64 -10.74 7.41 -1.06
C LEU A 64 -11.57 8.68 -1.36
N SER A 65 -12.88 8.65 -1.09
CA SER A 65 -13.78 9.82 -1.25
C SER A 65 -13.41 10.95 -0.30
N ARG A 66 -13.11 10.67 0.97
CA ARG A 66 -12.64 11.70 1.93
C ARG A 66 -11.32 12.33 1.48
N ALA A 67 -10.47 11.57 0.82
CA ALA A 67 -9.22 12.05 0.26
C ALA A 67 -9.38 12.71 -1.13
N ASN A 68 -10.59 12.77 -1.69
CA ASN A 68 -10.89 13.22 -3.05
C ASN A 68 -10.01 12.50 -4.10
N VAL A 69 -9.82 11.19 -3.95
CA VAL A 69 -9.05 10.36 -4.90
C VAL A 69 -10.01 9.66 -5.84
N SER A 70 -9.84 9.89 -7.14
CA SER A 70 -10.55 9.18 -8.21
C SER A 70 -9.79 7.92 -8.60
N VAL A 71 -10.51 6.79 -8.74
CA VAL A 71 -9.93 5.53 -9.20
C VAL A 71 -10.45 5.21 -10.59
N LYS A 72 -9.52 4.90 -11.51
CA LYS A 72 -9.81 4.45 -12.88
C LYS A 72 -9.32 3.02 -13.08
N PHE A 73 -9.96 2.30 -13.98
CA PHE A 73 -9.61 0.93 -14.34
C PHE A 73 -9.33 0.83 -15.83
N SER A 74 -8.30 0.08 -16.23
CA SER A 74 -8.01 -0.22 -17.62
C SER A 74 -7.36 -1.59 -17.80
N GLY A 75 -7.49 -2.16 -19.01
CA GLY A 75 -6.90 -3.45 -19.38
C GLY A 75 -7.58 -4.68 -18.78
N PHE A 76 -8.74 -4.51 -18.14
CA PHE A 76 -9.45 -5.63 -17.52
C PHE A 76 -10.19 -6.47 -18.56
N ASN A 77 -10.00 -7.77 -18.46
CA ASN A 77 -10.77 -8.83 -19.12
C ASN A 77 -11.27 -9.81 -18.04
N GLU A 78 -12.17 -10.70 -18.38
CA GLU A 78 -12.70 -11.72 -17.49
C GLU A 78 -11.64 -12.81 -17.20
N GLN A 79 -10.60 -12.44 -16.46
CA GLN A 79 -9.52 -13.35 -16.10
C GLN A 79 -9.83 -14.03 -14.76
N LYS A 80 -10.06 -15.34 -14.80
CA LYS A 80 -10.11 -16.19 -13.61
C LYS A 80 -8.71 -16.68 -13.26
N VAL A 81 -8.46 -16.76 -11.96
CA VAL A 81 -7.19 -17.26 -11.40
C VAL A 81 -7.49 -18.22 -10.25
N ARG A 82 -6.60 -19.18 -10.02
CA ARG A 82 -6.62 -20.05 -8.84
C ARG A 82 -5.50 -19.59 -7.90
N GLN A 83 -5.87 -18.73 -6.93
CA GLN A 83 -4.92 -18.04 -6.07
C GLN A 83 -5.49 -17.78 -4.66
N ILE A 84 -4.71 -17.14 -3.80
CA ILE A 84 -5.13 -16.71 -2.47
C ILE A 84 -5.64 -15.28 -2.57
N GLU A 85 -6.96 -15.12 -2.78
CA GLU A 85 -7.61 -13.83 -3.07
C GLU A 85 -7.30 -12.76 -2.01
N ASN A 86 -7.41 -13.10 -0.74
CA ASN A 86 -7.19 -12.15 0.35
C ASN A 86 -5.74 -11.63 0.42
N ILE A 87 -4.75 -12.41 0.00
CA ILE A 87 -3.35 -11.96 -0.07
C ILE A 87 -3.18 -10.93 -1.19
N ILE A 88 -3.80 -11.17 -2.36
CA ILE A 88 -3.80 -10.20 -3.45
C ILE A 88 -4.45 -8.89 -2.99
N GLN A 89 -5.61 -8.96 -2.33
CA GLN A 89 -6.31 -7.80 -1.79
C GLN A 89 -5.47 -7.04 -0.76
N GLN A 90 -4.77 -7.73 0.15
CA GLN A 90 -3.88 -7.10 1.14
C GLN A 90 -2.72 -6.35 0.48
N ILE A 91 -2.08 -6.95 -0.51
CA ILE A 91 -1.01 -6.30 -1.26
C ILE A 91 -1.54 -5.05 -1.96
N LEU A 92 -2.66 -5.16 -2.67
CA LEU A 92 -3.27 -4.03 -3.37
C LEU A 92 -3.71 -2.92 -2.40
N LEU A 93 -4.24 -3.26 -1.23
CA LEU A 93 -4.57 -2.30 -0.17
C LEU A 93 -3.35 -1.47 0.22
N ILE A 94 -2.19 -2.12 0.42
CA ILE A 94 -0.93 -1.44 0.74
C ILE A 94 -0.51 -0.51 -0.41
N LEU A 95 -0.57 -0.97 -1.66
CA LEU A 95 -0.17 -0.17 -2.82
C LEU A 95 -1.09 1.03 -3.03
N ILE A 96 -2.42 0.84 -2.87
CA ILE A 96 -3.42 1.91 -3.01
C ILE A 96 -3.29 2.93 -1.88
N HIS A 97 -3.03 2.51 -0.64
CA HIS A 97 -2.75 3.43 0.47
C HIS A 97 -1.51 4.26 0.21
N ASN A 98 -0.43 3.65 -0.32
CA ASN A 98 0.78 4.40 -0.67
C ASN A 98 0.52 5.42 -1.78
N ALA A 99 -0.22 5.05 -2.81
CA ALA A 99 -0.64 5.95 -3.88
C ALA A 99 -1.51 7.11 -3.35
N LYS A 100 -2.54 6.81 -2.54
CA LYS A 100 -3.40 7.82 -1.90
C LYS A 100 -2.59 8.82 -1.09
N ASP A 101 -1.67 8.34 -0.24
CA ASP A 101 -0.86 9.22 0.61
C ASP A 101 0.05 10.12 -0.22
N SER A 102 0.69 9.58 -1.29
CA SER A 102 1.48 10.34 -2.25
C SER A 102 0.67 11.46 -2.91
N LEU A 103 -0.56 11.13 -3.32
CA LEU A 103 -1.48 12.09 -3.95
C LEU A 103 -1.94 13.19 -3.00
N VAL A 104 -2.27 12.84 -1.76
CA VAL A 104 -2.67 13.81 -0.73
C VAL A 104 -1.54 14.79 -0.43
N GLU A 105 -0.30 14.30 -0.39
CA GLU A 105 0.88 15.14 -0.18
C GLU A 105 1.18 16.03 -1.40
N SER A 106 1.07 15.46 -2.62
CA SER A 106 1.40 16.15 -3.88
C SER A 106 0.40 17.24 -4.25
N TYR A 107 -0.88 17.04 -3.95
CA TYR A 107 -1.98 17.90 -4.38
C TYR A 107 -2.80 18.41 -3.19
N LYS A 108 -2.14 19.08 -2.23
CA LYS A 108 -2.80 19.63 -1.03
C LYS A 108 -3.90 20.60 -1.42
N ASP A 109 -3.61 21.51 -2.35
CA ASP A 109 -4.49 22.61 -2.77
C ASP A 109 -5.31 22.27 -4.03
N GLU A 110 -5.05 21.12 -4.68
CA GLU A 110 -5.71 20.70 -5.92
C GLU A 110 -6.26 19.27 -5.82
N PRO A 111 -7.18 18.98 -4.89
CA PRO A 111 -7.60 17.61 -4.61
C PRO A 111 -8.25 16.90 -5.79
N LEU A 112 -8.85 17.62 -6.74
CA LEU A 112 -9.46 17.04 -7.95
C LEU A 112 -8.44 16.43 -8.93
N LYS A 113 -7.15 16.73 -8.76
CA LYS A 113 -6.08 16.13 -9.58
C LYS A 113 -5.61 14.76 -9.06
N ARG A 114 -6.11 14.29 -7.94
CA ARG A 114 -5.70 13.02 -7.33
C ARG A 114 -6.32 11.84 -8.06
N ILE A 115 -5.50 11.13 -8.83
CA ILE A 115 -5.94 10.01 -9.67
C ILE A 115 -5.07 8.79 -9.39
N ILE A 116 -5.74 7.66 -9.11
CA ILE A 116 -5.16 6.33 -9.14
C ILE A 116 -5.73 5.61 -10.36
N GLU A 117 -4.87 5.01 -11.19
CA GLU A 117 -5.30 4.11 -12.25
C GLU A 117 -4.80 2.70 -11.93
N ILE A 118 -5.71 1.73 -11.95
CA ILE A 118 -5.39 0.32 -11.77
C ILE A 118 -5.45 -0.35 -13.14
N LYS A 119 -4.31 -0.92 -13.56
CA LYS A 119 -4.20 -1.64 -14.84
C LYS A 119 -3.98 -3.11 -14.58
N PHE A 120 -4.71 -3.92 -15.36
CA PHE A 120 -4.56 -5.37 -15.34
C PHE A 120 -4.07 -5.85 -16.71
N ARG A 121 -3.17 -6.82 -16.69
CA ARG A 121 -2.78 -7.58 -17.87
C ARG A 121 -2.41 -9.01 -17.45
N SER A 122 -2.59 -9.95 -18.35
CA SER A 122 -2.06 -11.30 -18.24
C SER A 122 -1.14 -11.58 -19.41
N PHE A 123 -0.07 -12.29 -19.14
CA PHE A 123 0.86 -12.72 -20.16
C PHE A 123 1.43 -14.10 -19.77
N GLU A 124 1.33 -15.08 -20.68
CA GLU A 124 1.64 -16.49 -20.38
C GLU A 124 0.87 -16.96 -19.14
N ASP A 125 1.56 -17.53 -18.16
CA ASP A 125 0.98 -18.07 -16.92
C ASP A 125 0.97 -17.04 -15.77
N LYS A 126 1.18 -15.73 -16.06
CA LYS A 126 1.27 -14.68 -15.04
C LYS A 126 0.24 -13.58 -15.23
N CYS A 127 -0.26 -13.10 -14.11
CA CYS A 127 -1.04 -11.87 -13.98
C CYS A 127 -0.18 -10.73 -13.47
N TYR A 128 -0.52 -9.51 -13.90
CA TYR A 128 0.15 -8.27 -13.49
C TYR A 128 -0.92 -7.23 -13.16
N ILE A 129 -0.84 -6.64 -11.98
CA ILE A 129 -1.70 -5.56 -11.54
C ILE A 129 -0.84 -4.35 -11.23
N GLY A 130 -0.93 -3.33 -12.06
CA GLY A 130 -0.23 -2.06 -11.88
C GLY A 130 -1.10 -1.05 -11.17
N VAL A 131 -0.57 -0.43 -10.11
CA VAL A 131 -1.15 0.72 -9.42
C VAL A 131 -0.36 1.95 -9.83
N TYR A 132 -1.00 2.85 -10.56
CA TYR A 132 -0.45 4.07 -11.11
C TYR A 132 -0.97 5.26 -10.30
N ASP A 133 -0.09 6.13 -9.83
CA ASP A 133 -0.47 7.40 -9.22
C ASP A 133 0.24 8.56 -9.90
N ASN A 134 -0.43 9.69 -10.00
CA ASN A 134 0.12 10.92 -10.54
C ASN A 134 0.75 11.83 -9.46
N GLY A 135 1.18 11.28 -8.34
CA GLY A 135 1.86 11.97 -7.26
C GLY A 135 3.26 12.47 -7.60
N ASN A 136 4.06 12.76 -6.59
CA ASN A 136 5.41 13.33 -6.78
C ASN A 136 6.47 12.31 -7.21
N GLY A 137 6.13 11.02 -7.28
CA GLY A 137 7.10 9.97 -7.60
C GLY A 137 7.92 9.54 -6.39
N VAL A 138 8.95 8.75 -6.67
CA VAL A 138 9.91 8.23 -5.70
C VAL A 138 11.31 8.65 -6.14
N SER A 139 12.09 9.25 -5.24
CA SER A 139 13.47 9.63 -5.56
C SER A 139 14.34 8.42 -5.90
N GLU A 140 15.37 8.61 -6.72
CA GLU A 140 16.30 7.55 -7.10
C GLU A 140 16.92 6.86 -5.88
N GLN A 141 17.39 7.63 -4.89
CA GLN A 141 17.96 7.11 -3.66
C GLN A 141 16.98 6.25 -2.84
N MET A 142 15.68 6.60 -2.89
CA MET A 142 14.63 5.84 -2.20
C MET A 142 14.22 4.60 -2.98
N SER A 143 14.21 4.66 -4.32
CA SER A 143 13.79 3.55 -5.18
C SER A 143 14.58 2.26 -4.93
N GLU A 144 15.88 2.38 -4.63
CA GLU A 144 16.75 1.25 -4.29
C GLU A 144 16.39 0.58 -2.95
N LYS A 145 15.81 1.34 -2.01
CA LYS A 145 15.56 0.91 -0.63
C LYS A 145 14.07 0.82 -0.28
N ILE A 146 13.17 1.10 -1.23
CA ILE A 146 11.75 1.25 -0.94
C ILE A 146 11.08 -0.03 -0.41
N PHE A 147 11.67 -1.18 -0.68
CA PHE A 147 11.22 -2.49 -0.19
C PHE A 147 12.03 -3.00 1.00
N THR A 148 12.90 -2.17 1.59
CA THR A 148 13.64 -2.57 2.80
C THR A 148 12.85 -2.23 4.06
N TRP A 149 13.10 -2.99 5.12
CA TRP A 149 12.43 -2.84 6.41
C TRP A 149 12.66 -1.45 7.02
N LEU A 150 11.59 -0.83 7.55
CA LEU A 150 11.60 0.48 8.22
C LEU A 150 12.10 1.66 7.35
N ASN A 151 12.01 1.55 6.04
CA ASN A 151 12.43 2.63 5.15
C ASN A 151 11.22 3.47 4.71
N THR A 152 11.17 4.72 5.12
CA THR A 152 10.09 5.66 4.78
C THR A 152 10.58 7.09 4.79
N THR A 153 10.05 7.89 3.84
CA THR A 153 10.19 9.34 3.83
C THR A 153 8.98 10.05 4.45
N LYS A 154 7.91 9.30 4.75
CA LYS A 154 6.67 9.86 5.29
C LYS A 154 6.80 10.13 6.78
N LYS A 155 6.40 11.34 7.23
CA LYS A 155 6.41 11.72 8.66
C LYS A 155 5.56 10.80 9.55
N GLN A 156 4.53 10.16 9.00
CA GLN A 156 3.61 9.26 9.71
C GLN A 156 3.61 7.84 9.15
N GLY A 157 4.53 7.49 8.26
CA GLY A 157 4.66 6.17 7.67
C GLY A 157 5.64 5.30 8.47
N ASN A 158 5.34 4.02 8.61
CA ASN A 158 6.19 3.06 9.32
C ASN A 158 7.24 2.38 8.44
N GLY A 159 7.24 2.63 7.11
CA GLY A 159 8.21 2.03 6.20
C GLY A 159 8.16 0.50 6.10
N ILE A 160 7.05 -0.11 6.52
CA ILE A 160 6.90 -1.56 6.65
C ILE A 160 6.00 -2.11 5.54
N GLY A 161 5.04 -1.32 5.06
CA GLY A 161 3.99 -1.79 4.14
C GLY A 161 4.54 -2.41 2.86
N LEU A 162 5.41 -1.71 2.13
CA LEU A 162 5.98 -2.21 0.87
C LEU A 162 6.88 -3.43 1.07
N TYR A 163 7.62 -3.50 2.16
CA TYR A 163 8.38 -4.69 2.52
C TYR A 163 7.46 -5.90 2.67
N PHE A 164 6.34 -5.76 3.41
CA PHE A 164 5.36 -6.84 3.56
C PHE A 164 4.65 -7.18 2.27
N ALA A 165 4.24 -6.19 1.47
CA ALA A 165 3.62 -6.44 0.17
C ALA A 165 4.51 -7.33 -0.70
N LYS A 166 5.81 -7.03 -0.76
CA LYS A 166 6.80 -7.83 -1.50
C LYS A 166 6.96 -9.22 -0.92
N LYS A 167 7.06 -9.35 0.41
CA LYS A 167 7.14 -10.64 1.10
C LYS A 167 5.92 -11.53 0.85
N LEU A 168 4.71 -10.96 0.97
CA LEU A 168 3.46 -11.67 0.69
C LEU A 168 3.42 -12.19 -0.76
N ALA A 169 3.80 -11.35 -1.73
CA ALA A 169 3.83 -11.75 -3.12
C ALA A 169 4.79 -12.93 -3.35
N GLN A 170 6.00 -12.86 -2.79
CA GLN A 170 7.03 -13.87 -2.97
C GLN A 170 6.71 -15.18 -2.25
N GLU A 171 6.22 -15.11 -1.01
CA GLU A 171 6.03 -16.30 -0.17
C GLU A 171 4.69 -16.99 -0.40
N LYS A 172 3.66 -16.26 -0.88
CA LYS A 172 2.29 -16.77 -0.95
C LYS A 172 1.70 -16.87 -2.36
N LEU A 173 2.20 -16.11 -3.32
CA LEU A 173 1.58 -16.01 -4.65
C LEU A 173 2.50 -16.48 -5.78
N ASN A 174 3.71 -16.94 -5.46
CA ASN A 174 4.78 -17.18 -6.45
C ASN A 174 4.96 -15.97 -7.38
N GLY A 175 5.00 -14.77 -6.77
CA GLY A 175 4.96 -13.48 -7.44
C GLY A 175 6.00 -12.51 -6.93
N ASP A 176 5.84 -11.25 -7.29
CA ASP A 176 6.71 -10.16 -6.83
C ASP A 176 5.96 -8.82 -6.82
N VAL A 177 6.44 -7.85 -6.04
CA VAL A 177 6.04 -6.45 -6.10
C VAL A 177 7.24 -5.62 -6.51
N ARG A 178 7.08 -4.81 -7.56
CA ARG A 178 8.15 -3.98 -8.13
C ARG A 178 7.72 -2.52 -8.27
N LEU A 179 8.68 -1.62 -8.15
CA LEU A 179 8.56 -0.24 -8.63
C LEU A 179 8.99 -0.23 -10.10
N VAL A 180 8.02 -0.10 -11.00
CA VAL A 180 8.25 -0.16 -12.46
C VAL A 180 8.59 1.23 -13.01
N ASN A 181 8.02 2.28 -12.42
CA ASN A 181 8.35 3.66 -12.74
C ASN A 181 8.36 4.50 -11.47
N ASN A 182 9.46 5.20 -11.23
CA ASN A 182 9.64 6.07 -10.06
C ASN A 182 9.27 7.53 -10.32
N ALA A 183 9.00 7.92 -11.57
CA ALA A 183 8.57 9.25 -11.98
C ALA A 183 7.03 9.36 -12.04
N LYS A 184 6.51 10.38 -12.72
CA LYS A 184 5.07 10.53 -13.00
C LYS A 184 4.67 9.84 -14.30
N PRO A 185 3.69 8.91 -14.26
CA PRO A 185 3.04 8.36 -13.07
C PRO A 185 3.98 7.42 -12.30
N THR A 186 3.90 7.41 -10.95
CA THR A 186 4.55 6.37 -10.16
C THR A 186 3.84 5.05 -10.42
N VAL A 187 4.58 3.97 -10.61
CA VAL A 187 3.98 2.67 -10.93
C VAL A 187 4.54 1.58 -10.03
N PHE A 188 3.68 1.05 -9.17
CA PHE A 188 3.94 -0.21 -8.47
C PHE A 188 3.17 -1.33 -9.16
N GLU A 189 3.83 -2.45 -9.42
CA GLU A 189 3.24 -3.60 -10.08
C GLU A 189 3.37 -4.84 -9.20
N LEU A 190 2.24 -5.49 -8.95
CA LEU A 190 2.15 -6.84 -8.41
C LEU A 190 2.10 -7.84 -9.56
N SER A 191 2.97 -8.85 -9.55
CA SER A 191 2.90 -10.01 -10.42
C SER A 191 2.64 -11.28 -9.62
N PHE A 192 1.91 -12.25 -10.19
CA PHE A 192 1.66 -13.56 -9.58
C PHE A 192 1.26 -14.58 -10.64
N ASP A 193 1.38 -15.86 -10.32
CA ASP A 193 0.97 -16.94 -11.23
C ASP A 193 -0.55 -17.00 -11.35
N ILE A 194 -1.08 -17.31 -12.55
CA ILE A 194 -2.53 -17.50 -12.77
C ILE A 194 -3.04 -18.66 -11.91
N ASN A 195 -2.26 -19.74 -11.82
CA ASN A 195 -2.59 -20.92 -11.04
C ASN A 195 -1.49 -21.19 -10.01
N LEU A 196 -1.80 -20.98 -8.75
CA LEU A 196 -0.91 -21.41 -7.67
C LEU A 196 -0.88 -22.94 -7.64
N LYS A 197 0.31 -23.50 -7.76
CA LYS A 197 0.53 -24.94 -7.63
C LYS A 197 0.50 -25.30 -6.14
N ASP A 198 -0.16 -26.40 -5.82
CA ASP A 198 -0.22 -26.96 -4.46
C ASP A 198 1.16 -27.30 -3.93
#